data_1d9fd8b259467ec466dfd8405fb31181
#
_entry.id   1d9fd8b259467ec466dfd8405fb31181
#
_cell.length_a   1.000
_cell.length_b   1.000
_cell.length_c   1.000
_cell.angle_alpha   90.00
_cell.angle_beta   90.00
_cell.angle_gamma   90.00
#
_symmetry.space_group_name_H-M   'P 1'
#
loop_
_entity.id
_entity.type
_entity.pdbx_description
1 polymer ?
#
loop_
_entity_poly.entity_id
_entity_poly.type
_entity_poly.pdbx_seq_one_letter_code
_entity_poly.pdbx_strand_id
1 'polypeptide(L)'
;MMTPESVCAERGIDLVYFDGRDTDKKGIYNKRANMIAVNAYLDDVQYRKVVYHEIGHVDHDPSQYDRRREQYELQADRNMIHYLVKEVSICHNSRLKY
;
A
#
# COMPACT_ATOMS: atom_id res chain seq x y z
N MET A 1 11.10 7.42 10.70
CA MET A 1 11.37 6.52 9.57
C MET A 1 10.06 6.19 8.86
N MET A 2 10.03 6.28 7.54
CA MET A 2 8.83 5.99 6.78
C MET A 2 8.60 4.48 6.68
N THR A 3 7.40 4.04 7.06
CA THR A 3 6.97 2.65 6.94
C THR A 3 5.55 2.64 6.37
N PRO A 4 5.07 1.49 5.85
CA PRO A 4 3.68 1.43 5.41
C PRO A 4 2.70 1.80 6.53
N GLU A 5 2.98 1.37 7.76
CA GLU A 5 2.15 1.66 8.93
C GLU A 5 2.14 3.16 9.23
N SER A 6 3.28 3.83 9.15
CA SER A 6 3.35 5.26 9.43
C SER A 6 2.60 6.08 8.38
N VAL A 7 2.67 5.68 7.11
CA VAL A 7 1.94 6.37 6.03
C VAL A 7 0.44 6.19 6.21
N CYS A 8 -0.01 4.99 6.56
CA CYS A 8 -1.42 4.75 6.88
C CYS A 8 -1.89 5.63 8.04
N ALA A 9 -1.11 5.69 9.10
CA ALA A 9 -1.43 6.50 10.28
C ALA A 9 -1.55 7.99 9.93
N GLU A 10 -0.64 8.52 9.13
CA GLU A 10 -0.68 9.92 8.68
C GLU A 10 -1.94 10.25 7.89
N ARG A 11 -2.44 9.29 7.13
CA ARG A 11 -3.62 9.47 6.28
C ARG A 11 -4.92 9.06 6.97
N GLY A 12 -4.85 8.66 8.23
CA GLY A 12 -6.03 8.18 8.96
C GLY A 12 -6.60 6.88 8.42
N ILE A 13 -5.76 6.05 7.83
CA ILE A 13 -6.17 4.75 7.27
C ILE A 13 -5.95 3.67 8.33
N ASP A 14 -7.01 2.91 8.61
CA ASP A 14 -6.90 1.74 9.48
C ASP A 14 -6.24 0.58 8.72
N LEU A 15 -5.17 0.04 9.26
CA LEU A 15 -4.47 -1.08 8.67
C LEU A 15 -4.79 -2.33 9.50
N VAL A 16 -5.45 -3.30 8.88
CA VAL A 16 -5.86 -4.54 9.53
C VAL A 16 -5.33 -5.74 8.75
N TYR A 17 -5.32 -6.89 9.41
CA TYR A 17 -4.77 -8.11 8.84
C TYR A 17 -5.83 -9.20 8.80
N PHE A 18 -5.85 -9.99 7.72
CA PHE A 18 -6.73 -11.15 7.64
C PHE A 18 -5.92 -12.43 7.46
N ASP A 19 -6.51 -13.56 7.88
CA ASP A 19 -5.93 -14.86 7.69
C ASP A 19 -6.15 -15.32 6.25
N GLY A 20 -5.10 -15.14 5.43
CA GLY A 20 -5.17 -15.42 4.00
C GLY A 20 -4.52 -16.71 3.58
N ARG A 21 -4.45 -17.71 4.47
CA ARG A 21 -3.82 -19.01 4.16
C ARG A 21 -4.44 -19.70 2.95
N ASP A 22 -5.76 -19.60 2.81
CA ASP A 22 -6.50 -20.34 1.80
C ASP A 22 -6.94 -19.47 0.63
N THR A 23 -6.35 -18.30 0.48
CA THR A 23 -6.66 -17.38 -0.60
C THR A 23 -5.37 -16.79 -1.19
N ASP A 24 -5.42 -16.48 -2.47
CA ASP A 24 -4.32 -15.76 -3.13
C ASP A 24 -4.49 -14.25 -3.07
N LYS A 25 -5.53 -13.75 -2.42
CA LYS A 25 -5.72 -12.32 -2.21
C LYS A 25 -4.66 -11.76 -1.29
N LYS A 26 -4.01 -10.69 -1.71
CA LYS A 26 -2.93 -10.07 -0.96
C LYS A 26 -3.41 -8.92 -0.09
N GLY A 27 -4.34 -8.11 -0.59
CA GLY A 27 -4.86 -6.99 0.16
C GLY A 27 -6.02 -6.30 -0.56
N ILE A 28 -6.71 -5.43 0.16
CA ILE A 28 -7.83 -4.67 -0.36
C ILE A 28 -7.96 -3.35 0.40
N TYR A 29 -8.31 -2.27 -0.31
CA TYR A 29 -8.68 -1.01 0.30
C TYR A 29 -10.19 -0.85 0.29
N ASN A 30 -10.77 -0.53 1.45
CA ASN A 30 -12.19 -0.24 1.61
C ASN A 30 -12.35 1.26 1.85
N LYS A 31 -12.85 1.96 0.84
CA LYS A 31 -12.99 3.43 0.91
C LYS A 31 -14.01 3.87 1.94
N ARG A 32 -15.11 3.13 2.08
CA ARG A 32 -16.18 3.48 3.02
C ARG A 32 -15.66 3.48 4.46
N ALA A 33 -14.85 2.51 4.81
CA ALA A 33 -14.27 2.39 6.14
C ALA A 33 -12.93 3.09 6.27
N ASN A 34 -12.34 3.57 5.18
CA ASN A 34 -10.96 4.08 5.09
C ASN A 34 -9.98 3.10 5.72
N MET A 35 -10.03 1.86 5.25
CA MET A 35 -9.30 0.75 5.83
C MET A 35 -8.61 -0.06 4.75
N ILE A 36 -7.38 -0.49 5.05
CA ILE A 36 -6.66 -1.45 4.24
C ILE A 36 -6.60 -2.77 5.01
N ALA A 37 -7.10 -3.84 4.39
CA ALA A 37 -6.95 -5.19 4.93
C ALA A 37 -5.85 -5.90 4.13
N VAL A 38 -4.87 -6.46 4.81
CA VAL A 38 -3.73 -7.09 4.17
C VAL A 38 -3.58 -8.53 4.67
N ASN A 39 -3.19 -9.42 3.77
CA ASN A 39 -2.98 -10.83 4.09
C ASN A 39 -1.81 -10.99 5.08
N ALA A 40 -2.08 -11.62 6.22
CA ALA A 40 -1.10 -11.78 7.29
C ALA A 40 0.06 -12.73 6.92
N TYR A 41 -0.08 -13.50 5.85
CA TYR A 41 0.90 -14.50 5.44
C TYR A 41 1.86 -14.03 4.35
N LEU A 42 1.85 -12.73 4.03
CA LEU A 42 2.81 -12.15 3.08
C LEU A 42 4.18 -11.99 3.75
N ASP A 43 5.24 -12.17 2.95
CA ASP A 43 6.57 -11.78 3.43
C ASP A 43 6.68 -10.25 3.49
N ASP A 44 7.77 -9.77 4.08
CA ASP A 44 7.98 -8.33 4.28
C ASP A 44 7.96 -7.52 2.99
N VAL A 45 8.59 -8.04 1.94
CA VAL A 45 8.64 -7.35 0.64
C VAL A 45 7.25 -7.26 0.02
N GLN A 46 6.50 -8.36 0.00
CA GLN A 46 5.14 -8.38 -0.53
C GLN A 46 4.21 -7.48 0.29
N TYR A 47 4.33 -7.52 1.60
CA TYR A 47 3.56 -6.69 2.52
C TYR A 47 3.71 -5.20 2.18
N ARG A 48 4.94 -4.73 2.04
CA ARG A 48 5.21 -3.33 1.71
C ARG A 48 4.62 -2.94 0.37
N LYS A 49 4.83 -3.77 -0.65
CA LYS A 49 4.28 -3.54 -1.98
C LYS A 49 2.77 -3.42 -1.96
N VAL A 50 2.11 -4.34 -1.27
CA VAL A 50 0.65 -4.40 -1.23
C VAL A 50 0.08 -3.18 -0.50
N VAL A 51 0.62 -2.83 0.68
CA VAL A 51 0.10 -1.70 1.43
C VAL A 51 0.27 -0.40 0.65
N TYR A 52 1.43 -0.15 0.07
CA TYR A 52 1.66 1.07 -0.71
C TYR A 52 0.80 1.11 -1.98
N HIS A 53 0.57 -0.04 -2.61
CA HIS A 53 -0.33 -0.13 -3.76
C HIS A 53 -1.75 0.26 -3.37
N GLU A 54 -2.25 -0.29 -2.25
CA GLU A 54 -3.60 0.00 -1.78
C GLU A 54 -3.75 1.46 -1.34
N ILE A 55 -2.72 2.06 -0.75
CA ILE A 55 -2.73 3.50 -0.45
C ILE A 55 -2.95 4.31 -1.73
N GLY A 56 -2.40 3.86 -2.84
CA GLY A 56 -2.60 4.50 -4.13
C GLY A 56 -4.04 4.52 -4.63
N HIS A 57 -4.90 3.65 -4.11
CA HIS A 57 -6.32 3.63 -4.47
C HIS A 57 -7.18 4.59 -3.63
N VAL A 58 -6.63 5.22 -2.59
CA VAL A 58 -7.40 6.06 -1.66
C VAL A 58 -8.15 7.19 -2.36
N ASP A 59 -7.52 7.82 -3.36
CA ASP A 59 -8.10 8.94 -4.08
C ASP A 59 -8.94 8.52 -5.30
N HIS A 60 -9.09 7.23 -5.53
CA HIS A 60 -9.85 6.73 -6.68
C HIS A 60 -11.34 6.64 -6.35
N ASP A 61 -12.19 6.94 -7.36
CA ASP A 61 -13.63 6.86 -7.21
C ASP A 61 -14.10 5.43 -7.51
N PRO A 62 -14.66 4.71 -6.53
CA PRO A 62 -15.13 3.34 -6.76
C PRO A 62 -16.18 3.22 -7.87
N SER A 63 -16.99 4.25 -8.09
CA SER A 63 -18.01 4.24 -9.15
C SER A 63 -17.40 4.28 -10.54
N GLN A 64 -16.16 4.74 -10.66
CA GLN A 64 -15.43 4.82 -11.92
C GLN A 64 -14.46 3.66 -12.14
N TYR A 65 -14.36 2.74 -11.17
CA TYR A 65 -13.34 1.70 -11.19
C TYR A 65 -13.39 0.83 -12.44
N ASP A 66 -14.59 0.39 -12.83
CA ASP A 66 -14.75 -0.47 -14.01
C ASP A 66 -14.30 0.20 -15.30
N ARG A 67 -14.53 1.52 -15.42
CA ARG A 67 -14.17 2.30 -16.59
C ARG A 67 -12.69 2.65 -16.62
N ARG A 68 -12.10 2.89 -15.45
CA ARG A 68 -10.74 3.41 -15.29
C ARG A 68 -9.80 2.44 -14.63
N ARG A 69 -10.17 1.18 -14.61
CA ARG A 69 -9.42 0.13 -13.90
C ARG A 69 -7.93 0.15 -14.24
N GLU A 70 -7.61 0.13 -15.52
CA GLU A 70 -6.23 0.11 -16.00
C GLU A 70 -5.47 1.36 -15.56
N GLN A 71 -6.08 2.51 -15.69
CA GLN A 71 -5.50 3.78 -15.27
C GLN A 71 -5.28 3.82 -13.76
N TYR A 72 -6.28 3.39 -12.99
CA TYR A 72 -6.19 3.38 -11.53
C TYR A 72 -5.12 2.40 -11.04
N GLU A 73 -5.02 1.23 -11.67
CA GLU A 73 -3.98 0.28 -11.31
C GLU A 73 -2.58 0.81 -11.62
N LEU A 74 -2.39 1.49 -12.75
CA LEU A 74 -1.13 2.14 -13.08
C LEU A 74 -0.76 3.23 -12.07
N GLN A 75 -1.74 4.02 -11.65
CA GLN A 75 -1.51 5.06 -10.63
C GLN A 75 -1.14 4.45 -9.29
N ALA A 76 -1.81 3.36 -8.90
CA ALA A 76 -1.51 2.66 -7.66
C ALA A 76 -0.10 2.05 -7.69
N ASP A 77 0.30 1.48 -8.82
CA ASP A 77 1.65 0.94 -9.00
C ASP A 77 2.71 2.04 -8.93
N ARG A 78 2.46 3.18 -9.54
CA ARG A 78 3.36 4.34 -9.48
C ARG A 78 3.51 4.82 -8.04
N ASN A 79 2.42 4.87 -7.31
CA ASN A 79 2.41 5.26 -5.91
C ASN A 79 3.25 4.29 -5.07
N MET A 80 3.06 3.00 -5.30
CA MET A 80 3.82 1.95 -4.64
C MET A 80 5.33 2.13 -4.88
N ILE A 81 5.72 2.29 -6.14
CA ILE A 81 7.12 2.48 -6.52
C ILE A 81 7.70 3.73 -5.86
N HIS A 82 6.94 4.82 -5.86
CA HIS A 82 7.34 6.09 -5.25
C HIS A 82 7.70 5.89 -3.77
N TYR A 83 6.86 5.22 -3.02
CA TYR A 83 7.11 4.97 -1.60
C TYR A 83 8.28 4.01 -1.37
N LEU A 84 8.39 2.97 -2.17
CA LEU A 84 9.51 2.03 -2.06
C LEU A 84 10.85 2.69 -2.33
N VAL A 85 10.90 3.55 -3.35
CA VAL A 85 12.11 4.33 -3.66
C VAL A 85 12.44 5.28 -2.53
N LYS A 86 11.44 5.92 -1.94
CA LYS A 86 11.63 6.81 -0.79
C LYS A 86 12.23 6.07 0.40
N GLU A 87 11.75 4.87 0.71
CA GLU A 87 12.30 4.05 1.79
C GLU A 87 13.78 3.77 1.56
N VAL A 88 14.13 3.32 0.37
CA VAL A 88 15.51 3.02 0.00
C VAL A 88 16.39 4.26 0.08
N SER A 89 15.91 5.40 -0.42
CA SER A 89 16.65 6.66 -0.38
C SER A 89 16.94 7.11 1.05
N ILE A 90 15.97 6.99 1.94
CA ILE A 90 16.14 7.33 3.37
C ILE A 90 17.18 6.41 4.01
N CYS A 91 17.09 5.10 3.77
CA CYS A 91 18.04 4.14 4.28
C CYS A 91 19.45 4.38 3.72
N HIS A 92 19.54 4.66 2.41
CA HIS A 92 20.81 4.95 1.76
C HIS A 92 21.47 6.22 2.34
N ASN A 93 20.69 7.27 2.50
CA ASN A 93 21.18 8.51 3.09
C ASN A 93 21.66 8.30 4.53
N SER A 94 20.97 7.49 5.29
CA SER A 94 21.38 7.14 6.65
C SER A 94 22.74 6.42 6.67
N ARG A 95 22.98 5.56 5.69
CA ARG A 95 24.26 4.85 5.54
C ARG A 95 25.40 5.77 5.16
N LEU A 96 25.12 6.77 4.33
CA LEU A 96 26.14 7.70 3.86
C LEU A 96 26.64 8.64 4.96
N LYS A 97 25.93 8.74 6.06
CA LYS A 97 26.34 9.58 7.20
C LYS A 97 27.44 8.94 8.05
N TYR A 98 27.74 7.70 7.78
CA TYR A 98 28.78 6.97 8.46
C TYR A 98 29.92 6.65 7.49
#